data_8e685a9ef834879a37341a46c2aed050
#
_entry.id   8e685a9ef834879a37341a46c2aed050
#
_cell.length_a   1.000
_cell.length_b   1.000
_cell.length_c   1.000
_cell.angle_alpha   90.00
_cell.angle_beta   90.00
_cell.angle_gamma   90.00
#
_symmetry.space_group_name_H-M   'P 1'
#
loop_
_entity.id
_entity.type
_entity.pdbx_description
1 polymer ?
#
loop_
_entity_poly.entity_id
_entity_poly.type
_entity_poly.pdbx_seq_one_letter_code
_entity_poly.pdbx_strand_id
1 'polypeptide(L)'
;MKIVIAGAGSVGRSVALELLAHGHDITLIDNMPEKLRISSVADADWVLADACSPDALHDAGVDEADVMVAATGDDKANLVISLLAKTEFAVPRVVARLNNPKNEWLFDQAWGVDVSVSTPRIMTSLVEEAVSVGVPVRLFSFNTAAVSMHALILPEDSPVVGKRVHSLALPARSVLAALLRDGRPITPSADDVF
;
A
#
# COMPACT_ATOMS: atom_id res chain seq x y z
N MET A 1 11.83 7.84 -12.19
CA MET A 1 12.40 6.82 -11.30
C MET A 1 12.35 5.49 -12.01
N LYS A 2 13.36 4.64 -11.80
CA LYS A 2 13.38 3.27 -12.33
C LYS A 2 12.72 2.33 -11.30
N ILE A 3 11.65 1.67 -11.68
CA ILE A 3 10.86 0.82 -10.79
C ILE A 3 10.75 -0.58 -11.40
N VAL A 4 11.16 -1.58 -10.65
CA VAL A 4 11.03 -2.98 -11.05
C VAL A 4 9.87 -3.61 -10.30
N ILE A 5 8.97 -4.28 -11.02
CA ILE A 5 7.77 -4.93 -10.47
C ILE A 5 7.84 -6.43 -10.73
N ALA A 6 7.98 -7.22 -9.68
CA ALA A 6 7.89 -8.67 -9.75
C ALA A 6 6.46 -9.13 -9.57
N GLY A 7 5.96 -9.84 -10.59
CA GLY A 7 4.57 -10.30 -10.69
C GLY A 7 3.77 -9.48 -11.70
N ALA A 8 3.62 -9.99 -12.93
CA ALA A 8 2.86 -9.39 -14.00
C ALA A 8 1.38 -9.87 -14.04
N GLY A 9 0.83 -10.22 -12.90
CA GLY A 9 -0.60 -10.47 -12.71
C GLY A 9 -1.45 -9.21 -12.92
N SER A 10 -2.76 -9.28 -12.66
CA SER A 10 -3.65 -8.11 -12.80
C SER A 10 -3.19 -6.91 -11.96
N VAL A 11 -2.80 -7.16 -10.71
CA VAL A 11 -2.36 -6.09 -9.79
C VAL A 11 -1.06 -5.45 -10.28
N GLY A 12 -0.02 -6.26 -10.58
CA GLY A 12 1.26 -5.72 -11.05
C GLY A 12 1.13 -4.89 -12.33
N ARG A 13 0.35 -5.36 -13.31
CA ARG A 13 0.09 -4.59 -14.53
C ARG A 13 -0.69 -3.30 -14.27
N SER A 14 -1.70 -3.34 -13.39
CA SER A 14 -2.44 -2.10 -13.05
C SER A 14 -1.54 -1.08 -12.37
N VAL A 15 -0.69 -1.51 -11.44
CA VAL A 15 0.31 -0.64 -10.78
C VAL A 15 1.29 -0.09 -11.81
N ALA A 16 1.78 -0.93 -12.74
CA ALA A 16 2.68 -0.51 -13.81
C ALA A 16 2.07 0.59 -14.68
N LEU A 17 0.82 0.43 -15.13
CA LEU A 17 0.13 1.43 -15.93
C LEU A 17 0.01 2.79 -15.24
N GLU A 18 -0.38 2.79 -13.96
CA GLU A 18 -0.51 4.02 -13.17
C GLU A 18 0.85 4.72 -12.99
N LEU A 19 1.91 3.95 -12.70
CA LEU A 19 3.25 4.51 -12.51
C LEU A 19 3.87 5.03 -13.82
N LEU A 20 3.63 4.36 -14.96
CA LEU A 20 3.98 4.86 -16.29
C LEU A 20 3.30 6.19 -16.59
N ALA A 21 2.00 6.32 -16.28
CA ALA A 21 1.26 7.56 -16.46
C ALA A 21 1.82 8.72 -15.62
N HIS A 22 2.53 8.41 -14.52
CA HIS A 22 3.26 9.39 -13.70
C HIS A 22 4.70 9.64 -14.15
N GLY A 23 5.13 9.06 -15.29
CA GLY A 23 6.44 9.30 -15.89
C GLY A 23 7.58 8.50 -15.23
N HIS A 24 7.29 7.32 -14.70
CA HIS A 24 8.29 6.40 -14.19
C HIS A 24 8.69 5.37 -15.27
N ASP A 25 9.92 4.89 -15.22
CA ASP A 25 10.40 3.80 -16.06
C ASP A 25 10.12 2.46 -15.37
N ILE A 26 9.42 1.57 -16.05
CA ILE A 26 8.90 0.33 -15.44
C ILE A 26 9.47 -0.90 -16.12
N THR A 27 10.00 -1.83 -15.32
CA THR A 27 10.32 -3.20 -15.75
C THR A 27 9.37 -4.16 -15.02
N LEU A 28 8.70 -5.04 -15.77
CA LEU A 28 7.85 -6.10 -15.24
C LEU A 28 8.53 -7.46 -15.37
N ILE A 29 8.59 -8.22 -14.27
CA ILE A 29 9.14 -9.59 -14.24
C ILE A 29 8.04 -10.57 -13.88
N ASP A 30 7.92 -11.66 -14.61
CA ASP A 30 7.08 -12.82 -14.23
C ASP A 30 7.70 -14.11 -14.78
N ASN A 31 7.56 -15.21 -14.09
CA ASN A 31 8.07 -16.52 -14.51
C ASN A 31 7.08 -17.32 -15.38
N MET A 32 5.87 -16.80 -15.58
CA MET A 32 4.82 -17.44 -16.37
C MET A 32 4.66 -16.74 -17.73
N PRO A 33 4.97 -17.41 -18.85
CA PRO A 33 4.84 -16.80 -20.20
C PRO A 33 3.44 -16.26 -20.49
N GLU A 34 2.39 -16.90 -19.99
CA GLU A 34 1.00 -16.47 -20.16
C GLU A 34 0.65 -15.17 -19.41
N LYS A 35 1.51 -14.73 -18.50
CA LYS A 35 1.37 -13.46 -17.79
C LYS A 35 1.98 -12.28 -18.56
N LEU A 36 2.88 -12.57 -19.50
CA LEU A 36 3.53 -11.55 -20.32
C LEU A 36 2.54 -11.01 -21.38
N ARG A 37 1.61 -10.20 -20.91
CA ARG A 37 0.64 -9.54 -21.78
C ARG A 37 1.18 -8.17 -22.21
N ILE A 38 2.26 -8.16 -22.99
CA ILE A 38 3.02 -6.97 -23.40
C ILE A 38 2.08 -5.87 -23.93
N SER A 39 1.12 -6.20 -24.76
CA SER A 39 0.16 -5.23 -25.32
C SER A 39 -0.69 -4.52 -24.25
N SER A 40 -0.78 -5.08 -23.04
CA SER A 40 -1.56 -4.45 -21.96
C SER A 40 -0.79 -3.37 -21.19
N VAL A 41 0.56 -3.37 -21.30
CA VAL A 41 1.46 -2.36 -20.71
C VAL A 41 2.63 -2.19 -21.68
N ALA A 42 2.36 -1.57 -22.84
CA ALA A 42 3.26 -1.56 -23.99
C ALA A 42 4.54 -0.73 -23.74
N ASP A 43 4.47 0.26 -22.84
CA ASP A 43 5.57 1.16 -22.55
C ASP A 43 6.48 0.65 -21.41
N ALA A 44 6.23 -0.55 -20.87
CA ALA A 44 7.08 -1.18 -19.88
C ALA A 44 8.06 -2.15 -20.55
N ASP A 45 9.24 -2.33 -19.95
CA ASP A 45 10.14 -3.42 -20.23
C ASP A 45 9.60 -4.72 -19.60
N TRP A 46 9.82 -5.86 -20.28
CA TRP A 46 9.30 -7.14 -19.84
C TRP A 46 10.39 -8.21 -19.77
N VAL A 47 10.47 -8.86 -18.62
CA VAL A 47 11.43 -9.93 -18.37
C VAL A 47 10.69 -11.22 -17.98
N LEU A 48 10.91 -12.29 -18.75
CA LEU A 48 10.43 -13.64 -18.42
C LEU A 48 11.48 -14.33 -17.57
N ALA A 49 11.35 -14.28 -16.26
CA ALA A 49 12.31 -14.87 -15.34
C ALA A 49 11.71 -15.10 -13.95
N ASP A 50 12.37 -15.92 -13.14
CA ASP A 50 12.03 -16.09 -11.73
C ASP A 50 12.68 -14.99 -10.90
N ALA A 51 11.88 -14.06 -10.40
CA ALA A 51 12.34 -12.97 -9.56
C ALA A 51 12.89 -13.40 -8.16
N CYS A 52 12.82 -14.69 -7.82
CA CYS A 52 13.51 -15.24 -6.65
C CYS A 52 14.98 -15.62 -6.95
N SER A 53 15.46 -15.40 -8.18
CA SER A 53 16.85 -15.64 -8.58
C SER A 53 17.62 -14.31 -8.61
N PRO A 54 18.79 -14.21 -7.95
CA PRO A 54 19.65 -13.04 -8.03
C PRO A 54 20.07 -12.69 -9.48
N ASP A 55 20.44 -13.69 -10.28
CA ASP A 55 20.85 -13.49 -11.67
C ASP A 55 19.69 -12.87 -12.50
N ALA A 56 18.48 -13.37 -12.31
CA ALA A 56 17.29 -12.84 -12.98
C ALA A 56 16.96 -11.40 -12.56
N LEU A 57 17.16 -11.06 -11.30
CA LEU A 57 16.99 -9.68 -10.81
C LEU A 57 18.07 -8.75 -11.38
N HIS A 58 19.31 -9.22 -11.49
CA HIS A 58 20.38 -8.47 -12.14
C HIS A 58 20.07 -8.21 -13.62
N ASP A 59 19.68 -9.24 -14.37
CA ASP A 59 19.32 -9.13 -15.80
C ASP A 59 18.13 -8.19 -16.02
N ALA A 60 17.25 -8.07 -15.03
CA ALA A 60 16.14 -7.12 -15.04
C ALA A 60 16.52 -5.70 -14.61
N GLY A 61 17.80 -5.45 -14.27
CA GLY A 61 18.35 -4.14 -13.91
C GLY A 61 17.92 -3.67 -12.52
N VAL A 62 17.74 -4.60 -11.55
CA VAL A 62 17.38 -4.26 -10.17
C VAL A 62 18.49 -3.51 -9.44
N ASP A 63 19.75 -3.70 -9.85
CA ASP A 63 20.93 -2.97 -9.36
C ASP A 63 20.87 -1.46 -9.60
N GLU A 64 20.10 -1.01 -10.59
CA GLU A 64 19.87 0.41 -10.88
C GLU A 64 18.47 0.89 -10.47
N ALA A 65 17.67 0.06 -9.81
CA ALA A 65 16.30 0.40 -9.47
C ALA A 65 16.23 1.32 -8.25
N ASP A 66 15.40 2.35 -8.34
CA ASP A 66 15.04 3.21 -7.21
C ASP A 66 14.05 2.52 -6.27
N VAL A 67 13.18 1.67 -6.84
CA VAL A 67 12.12 0.97 -6.12
C VAL A 67 11.95 -0.45 -6.66
N MET A 68 11.85 -1.42 -5.75
CA MET A 68 11.39 -2.77 -6.05
C MET A 68 9.98 -3.00 -5.52
N VAL A 69 9.09 -3.52 -6.36
CA VAL A 69 7.72 -3.88 -5.97
C VAL A 69 7.53 -5.38 -6.12
N ALA A 70 7.47 -6.09 -5.00
CA ALA A 70 7.15 -7.51 -4.97
C ALA A 70 5.62 -7.68 -4.93
N ALA A 71 5.00 -7.97 -6.10
CA ALA A 71 3.55 -7.98 -6.30
C ALA A 71 3.00 -9.33 -6.79
N THR A 72 3.73 -10.42 -6.53
CA THR A 72 3.28 -11.76 -6.92
C THR A 72 2.07 -12.23 -6.09
N GLY A 73 1.47 -13.34 -6.50
CA GLY A 73 0.39 -13.99 -5.75
C GLY A 73 0.87 -14.84 -4.56
N ASP A 74 2.18 -14.98 -4.35
CA ASP A 74 2.78 -15.80 -3.30
C ASP A 74 3.55 -14.92 -2.30
N ASP A 75 3.13 -14.93 -1.03
CA ASP A 75 3.76 -14.16 0.05
C ASP A 75 5.22 -14.59 0.28
N LYS A 76 5.55 -15.87 0.10
CA LYS A 76 6.92 -16.37 0.27
C LYS A 76 7.83 -15.82 -0.82
N ALA A 77 7.36 -15.84 -2.07
CA ALA A 77 8.10 -15.25 -3.17
C ALA A 77 8.30 -13.74 -2.95
N ASN A 78 7.26 -13.02 -2.51
CA ASN A 78 7.36 -11.59 -2.21
C ASN A 78 8.39 -11.30 -1.12
N LEU A 79 8.49 -12.12 -0.07
CA LEU A 79 9.52 -11.98 0.97
C LEU A 79 10.93 -12.25 0.43
N VAL A 80 11.12 -13.32 -0.36
CA VAL A 80 12.44 -13.62 -0.96
C VAL A 80 12.88 -12.50 -1.88
N ILE A 81 12.01 -12.04 -2.77
CA ILE A 81 12.27 -10.91 -3.68
C ILE A 81 12.67 -9.66 -2.90
N SER A 82 11.93 -9.34 -1.84
CA SER A 82 12.21 -8.18 -1.00
C SER A 82 13.57 -8.27 -0.30
N LEU A 83 13.89 -9.44 0.24
CA LEU A 83 15.16 -9.68 0.90
C LEU A 83 16.32 -9.53 -0.09
N LEU A 84 16.25 -10.17 -1.26
CA LEU A 84 17.26 -10.07 -2.31
C LEU A 84 17.44 -8.62 -2.77
N ALA A 85 16.35 -7.90 -3.04
CA ALA A 85 16.41 -6.50 -3.44
C ALA A 85 17.14 -5.63 -2.42
N LYS A 86 16.98 -5.88 -1.12
CA LYS A 86 17.66 -5.14 -0.05
C LYS A 86 19.10 -5.56 0.16
N THR A 87 19.37 -6.87 0.24
CA THR A 87 20.67 -7.38 0.70
C THR A 87 21.67 -7.54 -0.42
N GLU A 88 21.24 -7.95 -1.61
CA GLU A 88 22.12 -8.16 -2.77
C GLU A 88 22.22 -6.91 -3.66
N PHE A 89 21.11 -6.19 -3.84
CA PHE A 89 21.04 -5.06 -4.78
C PHE A 89 20.96 -3.69 -4.11
N ALA A 90 20.87 -3.63 -2.78
CA ALA A 90 20.79 -2.41 -1.98
C ALA A 90 19.71 -1.42 -2.47
N VAL A 91 18.58 -1.94 -3.01
CA VAL A 91 17.49 -1.10 -3.52
C VAL A 91 16.99 -0.17 -2.41
N PRO A 92 16.94 1.15 -2.67
CA PRO A 92 16.60 2.14 -1.63
C PRO A 92 15.23 1.90 -1.01
N ARG A 93 14.24 1.48 -1.81
CA ARG A 93 12.86 1.26 -1.34
C ARG A 93 12.27 -0.02 -1.89
N VAL A 94 11.74 -0.85 -0.99
CA VAL A 94 11.06 -2.10 -1.32
C VAL A 94 9.63 -2.07 -0.81
N VAL A 95 8.70 -2.27 -1.72
CA VAL A 95 7.27 -2.37 -1.46
C VAL A 95 6.83 -3.80 -1.71
N ALA A 96 6.19 -4.44 -0.75
CA ALA A 96 5.76 -5.83 -0.89
C ALA A 96 4.25 -5.99 -0.69
N ARG A 97 3.62 -6.71 -1.62
CA ARG A 97 2.23 -7.12 -1.51
C ARG A 97 2.11 -8.26 -0.52
N LEU A 98 1.22 -8.07 0.44
CA LEU A 98 0.80 -9.08 1.40
C LEU A 98 -0.55 -9.66 0.97
N ASN A 99 -0.57 -10.92 0.55
CA ASN A 99 -1.79 -11.59 0.09
C ASN A 99 -2.61 -12.16 1.25
N ASN A 100 -1.94 -12.77 2.25
CA ASN A 100 -2.61 -13.33 3.42
C ASN A 100 -2.28 -12.53 4.68
N PRO A 101 -3.24 -11.82 5.28
CA PRO A 101 -3.02 -11.01 6.49
C PRO A 101 -2.39 -11.75 7.68
N LYS A 102 -2.47 -13.09 7.72
CA LYS A 102 -1.81 -13.89 8.76
C LYS A 102 -0.29 -13.86 8.67
N ASN A 103 0.27 -13.51 7.51
CA ASN A 103 1.71 -13.43 7.28
C ASN A 103 2.28 -12.02 7.55
N GLU A 104 1.45 -11.05 7.97
CA GLU A 104 1.83 -9.65 8.12
C GLU A 104 3.05 -9.45 9.03
N TRP A 105 3.21 -10.27 10.06
CA TRP A 105 4.32 -10.22 10.99
C TRP A 105 5.70 -10.53 10.37
N LEU A 106 5.72 -11.12 9.16
CA LEU A 106 6.95 -11.38 8.39
C LEU A 106 7.33 -10.19 7.48
N PHE A 107 6.39 -9.32 7.15
CA PHE A 107 6.60 -8.23 6.19
C PHE A 107 7.16 -6.99 6.89
N ASP A 108 8.39 -7.09 7.35
CA ASP A 108 9.11 -6.05 8.08
C ASP A 108 10.51 -5.79 7.49
N GLN A 109 11.29 -4.94 8.14
CA GLN A 109 12.64 -4.59 7.71
C GLN A 109 13.63 -5.77 7.77
N ALA A 110 13.40 -6.77 8.62
CA ALA A 110 14.26 -7.96 8.68
C ALA A 110 14.15 -8.80 7.41
N TRP A 111 13.02 -8.73 6.72
CA TRP A 111 12.78 -9.33 5.41
C TRP A 111 12.96 -8.35 4.24
N GLY A 112 13.58 -7.20 4.48
CA GLY A 112 13.85 -6.21 3.44
C GLY A 112 12.63 -5.42 2.99
N VAL A 113 11.51 -5.48 3.72
CA VAL A 113 10.27 -4.78 3.36
C VAL A 113 10.21 -3.41 4.03
N ASP A 114 10.21 -2.34 3.24
CA ASP A 114 10.00 -0.99 3.77
C ASP A 114 8.51 -0.66 3.89
N VAL A 115 7.70 -1.14 2.94
CA VAL A 115 6.25 -0.91 2.91
C VAL A 115 5.53 -2.20 2.56
N SER A 116 4.69 -2.69 3.47
CA SER A 116 3.79 -3.80 3.19
C SER A 116 2.40 -3.30 2.80
N VAL A 117 1.82 -3.87 1.73
CA VAL A 117 0.50 -3.50 1.24
C VAL A 117 -0.41 -4.72 1.22
N SER A 118 -1.37 -4.77 2.14
CA SER A 118 -2.37 -5.84 2.18
C SER A 118 -3.65 -5.41 1.44
N THR A 119 -3.82 -5.87 0.21
CA THR A 119 -5.05 -5.62 -0.56
C THR A 119 -6.31 -6.08 0.18
N PRO A 120 -6.36 -7.28 0.82
CA PRO A 120 -7.53 -7.69 1.58
C PRO A 120 -7.87 -6.73 2.73
N ARG A 121 -6.86 -6.26 3.48
CA ARG A 121 -7.09 -5.31 4.59
C ARG A 121 -7.63 -3.97 4.12
N ILE A 122 -7.05 -3.43 3.03
CA ILE A 122 -7.51 -2.16 2.46
C ILE A 122 -8.97 -2.28 2.01
N MET A 123 -9.30 -3.34 1.29
CA MET A 123 -10.69 -3.59 0.85
C MET A 123 -11.64 -3.76 2.04
N THR A 124 -11.26 -4.57 3.05
CA THR A 124 -12.07 -4.75 4.25
C THR A 124 -12.30 -3.42 4.97
N SER A 125 -11.26 -2.60 5.14
CA SER A 125 -11.39 -1.30 5.80
C SER A 125 -12.35 -0.37 5.07
N LEU A 126 -12.31 -0.35 3.73
CA LEU A 126 -13.25 0.47 2.93
C LEU A 126 -14.69 -0.05 2.99
N VAL A 127 -14.86 -1.38 3.02
CA VAL A 127 -16.20 -1.98 3.21
C VAL A 127 -16.73 -1.70 4.62
N GLU A 128 -15.89 -1.86 5.64
CA GLU A 128 -16.25 -1.54 7.02
C GLU A 128 -16.63 -0.07 7.18
N GLU A 129 -15.87 0.84 6.56
CA GLU A 129 -16.18 2.27 6.56
C GLU A 129 -17.55 2.56 5.94
N ALA A 130 -17.86 1.91 4.81
CA ALA A 130 -19.12 2.11 4.11
C ALA A 130 -20.36 1.58 4.87
N VAL A 131 -20.20 0.59 5.76
CA VAL A 131 -21.33 -0.05 6.47
C VAL A 131 -21.36 0.25 7.97
N SER A 132 -20.29 0.82 8.54
CA SER A 132 -20.19 1.06 9.98
C SER A 132 -20.62 2.48 10.35
N VAL A 133 -21.50 2.59 11.32
CA VAL A 133 -21.92 3.87 11.92
C VAL A 133 -21.64 3.83 13.41
N GLY A 134 -21.04 4.86 13.96
CA GLY A 134 -20.75 4.97 15.39
C GLY A 134 -19.50 4.20 15.86
N VAL A 135 -18.79 3.52 14.99
CA VAL A 135 -17.56 2.78 15.31
C VAL A 135 -16.39 3.34 14.50
N PRO A 136 -15.23 3.64 15.12
CA PRO A 136 -14.05 4.07 14.38
C PRO A 136 -13.51 2.94 13.49
N VAL A 137 -13.42 3.19 12.18
CA VAL A 137 -12.85 2.25 11.20
C VAL A 137 -11.46 2.72 10.81
N ARG A 138 -10.48 1.83 10.90
CA ARG A 138 -9.11 2.13 10.49
C ARG A 138 -8.99 2.06 8.96
N LEU A 139 -8.76 3.20 8.32
CA LEU A 139 -8.60 3.30 6.87
C LEU A 139 -7.22 2.81 6.42
N PHE A 140 -6.16 3.31 7.03
CA PHE A 140 -4.79 2.84 6.76
C PHE A 140 -3.83 3.19 7.90
N SER A 141 -2.64 2.58 7.87
CA SER A 141 -1.54 2.85 8.79
C SER A 141 -0.34 3.40 8.02
N PHE A 142 0.33 4.40 8.59
CA PHE A 142 1.57 4.93 8.05
C PHE A 142 2.73 4.06 8.55
N ASN A 143 3.37 3.31 7.66
CA ASN A 143 4.42 2.35 8.04
C ASN A 143 5.69 3.01 8.61
N THR A 144 5.93 4.28 8.26
CA THR A 144 7.10 5.05 8.73
C THR A 144 6.91 5.71 10.10
N ALA A 145 5.69 5.73 10.61
CA ALA A 145 5.35 6.31 11.90
C ALA A 145 4.28 5.44 12.54
N ALA A 146 4.38 5.07 13.79
CA ALA A 146 3.36 4.27 14.49
C ALA A 146 2.02 5.03 14.60
N VAL A 147 1.47 5.46 13.45
CA VAL A 147 0.27 6.29 13.29
C VAL A 147 -0.68 5.62 12.32
N SER A 148 -1.97 5.66 12.62
CA SER A 148 -3.03 5.21 11.74
C SER A 148 -4.11 6.27 11.57
N MET A 149 -4.78 6.27 10.42
CA MET A 149 -5.92 7.10 10.13
C MET A 149 -7.21 6.31 10.33
N HIS A 150 -8.15 6.90 11.05
CA HIS A 150 -9.46 6.30 11.31
C HIS A 150 -10.56 7.23 10.81
N ALA A 151 -11.61 6.67 10.22
CA ALA A 151 -12.86 7.37 9.95
C ALA A 151 -13.92 6.98 11.00
N LEU A 152 -14.79 7.91 11.32
CA LEU A 152 -15.94 7.67 12.19
C LEU A 152 -17.15 8.41 11.63
N ILE A 153 -18.18 7.67 11.28
CA ILE A 153 -19.50 8.22 10.95
C ILE A 153 -20.29 8.36 12.24
N LEU A 154 -20.67 9.58 12.58
CA LEU A 154 -21.45 9.86 13.78
C LEU A 154 -22.94 9.55 13.51
N PRO A 155 -23.59 8.68 14.29
CA PRO A 155 -25.02 8.53 14.23
C PRO A 155 -25.72 9.77 14.83
N GLU A 156 -26.98 10.02 14.47
CA GLU A 156 -27.75 11.19 14.93
C GLU A 156 -27.92 11.24 16.45
N ASP A 157 -27.98 10.06 17.09
CA ASP A 157 -28.08 9.91 18.54
C ASP A 157 -26.73 9.89 19.26
N SER A 158 -25.64 10.16 18.57
CA SER A 158 -24.31 10.16 19.17
C SER A 158 -24.19 11.19 20.29
N PRO A 159 -23.60 10.82 21.43
CA PRO A 159 -23.44 11.73 22.57
C PRO A 159 -22.52 12.92 22.29
N VAL A 160 -21.85 12.96 21.16
CA VAL A 160 -20.99 14.09 20.73
C VAL A 160 -21.70 15.05 19.79
N VAL A 161 -22.84 14.69 19.23
CA VAL A 161 -23.66 15.60 18.41
C VAL A 161 -24.08 16.82 19.25
N GLY A 162 -23.92 18.01 18.69
CA GLY A 162 -24.17 19.28 19.39
C GLY A 162 -23.04 19.75 20.33
N LYS A 163 -21.99 18.96 20.52
CA LYS A 163 -20.83 19.37 21.32
C LYS A 163 -19.76 20.05 20.45
N ARG A 164 -19.01 20.94 21.05
CA ARG A 164 -17.89 21.61 20.39
C ARG A 164 -16.64 20.71 20.36
N VAL A 165 -15.82 20.86 19.32
CA VAL A 165 -14.58 20.09 19.14
C VAL A 165 -13.67 20.14 20.37
N HIS A 166 -13.49 21.33 20.99
CA HIS A 166 -12.64 21.48 22.17
C HIS A 166 -13.15 20.71 23.40
N SER A 167 -14.43 20.34 23.43
CA SER A 167 -15.02 19.61 24.56
C SER A 167 -14.85 18.09 24.44
N LEU A 168 -14.29 17.60 23.34
CA LEU A 168 -14.06 16.17 23.14
C LEU A 168 -12.84 15.67 23.90
N ALA A 169 -13.01 14.63 24.66
CA ALA A 169 -11.91 13.86 25.22
C ALA A 169 -11.38 12.87 24.19
N LEU A 170 -10.49 13.31 23.31
CA LEU A 170 -9.83 12.42 22.37
C LEU A 170 -8.80 11.54 23.11
N PRO A 171 -8.56 10.29 22.66
CA PRO A 171 -7.49 9.45 23.18
C PRO A 171 -6.14 10.16 23.11
N ALA A 172 -5.24 9.88 24.06
CA ALA A 172 -3.90 10.42 24.05
C ALA A 172 -3.20 10.16 22.70
N ARG A 173 -2.47 11.15 22.19
CA ARG A 173 -1.76 11.10 20.89
C ARG A 173 -2.69 10.98 19.67
N SER A 174 -3.95 11.39 19.80
CA SER A 174 -4.88 11.48 18.66
C SER A 174 -5.11 12.95 18.29
N VAL A 175 -5.32 13.20 17.02
CA VAL A 175 -5.71 14.49 16.47
C VAL A 175 -6.93 14.32 15.59
N LEU A 176 -7.85 15.27 15.62
CA LEU A 176 -8.95 15.35 14.68
C LEU A 176 -8.41 16.04 13.40
N ALA A 177 -8.28 15.26 12.33
CA ALA A 177 -7.66 15.75 11.09
C ALA A 177 -8.64 16.52 10.20
N ALA A 178 -9.89 16.07 10.12
CA ALA A 178 -10.94 16.70 9.31
C ALA A 178 -12.32 16.38 9.86
N LEU A 179 -13.29 17.26 9.61
CA LEU A 179 -14.71 17.01 9.71
C LEU A 179 -15.29 16.94 8.30
N LEU A 180 -16.13 15.96 8.04
CA LEU A 180 -16.89 15.86 6.80
C LEU A 180 -18.36 16.17 7.10
N ARG A 181 -18.90 17.22 6.48
CA ARG A 181 -20.29 17.61 6.63
C ARG A 181 -20.90 17.83 5.26
N ASP A 182 -21.98 17.15 4.96
CA ASP A 182 -22.66 17.22 3.64
C ASP A 182 -21.70 17.01 2.47
N GLY A 183 -20.76 16.05 2.61
CA GLY A 183 -19.75 15.75 1.61
C GLY A 183 -18.62 16.79 1.47
N ARG A 184 -18.55 17.79 2.36
CA ARG A 184 -17.52 18.83 2.32
C ARG A 184 -16.52 18.66 3.47
N PRO A 185 -15.21 18.69 3.21
CA PRO A 185 -14.20 18.67 4.24
C PRO A 185 -14.10 20.06 4.92
N ILE A 186 -14.03 20.04 6.25
CA ILE A 186 -13.84 21.21 7.10
C ILE A 186 -12.59 20.98 7.94
N THR A 187 -11.69 21.96 7.97
CA THR A 187 -10.58 21.95 8.94
C THR A 187 -11.16 22.18 10.34
N PRO A 188 -10.96 21.27 11.29
CA PRO A 188 -11.56 21.38 12.62
C PRO A 188 -11.05 22.62 13.36
N SER A 189 -11.96 23.41 13.88
CA SER A 189 -11.71 24.51 14.79
C SER A 189 -12.23 24.15 16.19
N ALA A 190 -11.67 24.74 17.23
CA ALA A 190 -12.08 24.49 18.61
C ALA A 190 -13.58 24.75 18.84
N ASP A 191 -14.15 25.70 18.12
CA ASP A 191 -15.54 26.14 18.27
C ASP A 191 -16.52 25.45 17.32
N ASP A 192 -16.02 24.62 16.40
CA ASP A 192 -16.90 23.83 15.54
C ASP A 192 -17.75 22.86 16.36
N VAL A 193 -18.99 22.67 15.93
CA VAL A 193 -19.98 21.79 16.58
C VAL A 193 -20.18 20.56 15.72
N PHE A 194 -20.24 19.38 16.32
CA PHE A 194 -20.56 18.12 15.63
C PHE A 194 -22.02 18.00 15.28
#